data_c2077012a0f4fad1b5e8c74b427193f7
#
_entry.id   c2077012a0f4fad1b5e8c74b427193f7
#
_cell.length_a   1.000
_cell.length_b   1.000
_cell.length_c   1.000
_cell.angle_alpha   90.00
_cell.angle_beta   90.00
_cell.angle_gamma   90.00
#
_symmetry.space_group_name_H-M   'P 1'
#
loop_
_entity.id
_entity.type
_entity.pdbx_description
1 polymer ?
#
loop_
_entity_poly.entity_id
_entity_poly.type
_entity_poly.pdbx_seq_one_letter_code
_entity_poly.pdbx_strand_id
1 'polypeptide(L)'
;DFKKIIKVLLNNSINSVPFLDLIMKEYEKFLESKRHSIGEFGFDAKFIPECAFDFQKHIIEKAVRKGRVGVFADTGLGKTLIQLSIARNIIEHTNKRVLIITPLAVGFQFIKEAKDRYITDDIEVSKDGRHTKKIVICNYERLHYFDSNDFVGVILDESSILKNFDGAIKNQITAFIKKIPYRFLSTATPSPNDFIELGTSSEALGYMGHVDMLGKFFKQNNNAVDSTNRNIGEKFYLKPFIITYYYF
;
A
#
# COMPACT_ATOMS: atom_id res chain seq x y z
N ASP A 1 19.29 -14.66 21.02
CA ASP A 1 20.32 -15.22 20.12
C ASP A 1 20.08 -16.72 19.94
N PHE A 2 19.05 -17.03 19.10
CA PHE A 2 18.55 -18.38 18.84
C PHE A 2 19.64 -19.29 18.24
N LYS A 3 20.55 -18.74 17.42
CA LYS A 3 21.72 -19.48 16.90
C LYS A 3 22.67 -19.97 18.00
N LYS A 4 22.80 -19.23 19.08
CA LYS A 4 23.61 -19.67 20.23
C LYS A 4 22.94 -20.81 21.00
N ILE A 5 21.62 -20.77 21.14
CA ILE A 5 20.83 -21.81 21.79
C ILE A 5 20.90 -23.13 21.01
N ILE A 6 20.71 -23.05 19.66
CA ILE A 6 20.83 -24.22 18.78
C ILE A 6 22.24 -24.80 18.82
N LYS A 7 23.28 -23.97 18.83
CA LYS A 7 24.68 -24.45 18.91
C LYS A 7 25.01 -25.15 20.22
N VAL A 8 24.39 -24.73 21.32
CA VAL A 8 24.51 -25.38 22.64
C VAL A 8 23.77 -26.73 22.70
N LEU A 9 22.59 -26.81 22.05
CA LEU A 9 21.81 -28.03 21.95
C LEU A 9 22.49 -29.07 21.00
N LEU A 10 23.14 -28.62 19.93
CA LEU A 10 23.92 -29.47 19.01
C LEU A 10 25.14 -30.14 19.67
N ASN A 11 25.77 -29.47 20.62
CA ASN A 11 26.94 -30.01 21.28
C ASN A 11 26.62 -31.07 22.35
N ASN A 12 25.34 -31.25 22.71
CA ASN A 12 24.93 -32.12 23.79
C ASN A 12 24.17 -33.39 23.40
N SER A 13 23.90 -33.62 22.07
CA SER A 13 23.09 -34.80 21.66
C SER A 13 23.44 -35.29 20.25
N ILE A 14 24.16 -36.40 20.19
CA ILE A 14 24.69 -37.02 18.97
C ILE A 14 23.62 -37.72 18.11
N ASN A 15 22.35 -37.88 18.56
CA ASN A 15 21.34 -38.71 17.89
C ASN A 15 20.09 -37.96 17.37
N SER A 16 20.12 -36.64 17.17
CA SER A 16 18.94 -35.85 16.81
C SER A 16 19.06 -35.10 15.46
N VAL A 17 19.94 -35.51 14.57
CA VAL A 17 20.20 -34.87 13.28
C VAL A 17 18.93 -34.71 12.43
N PRO A 18 18.03 -35.73 12.27
CA PRO A 18 16.83 -35.57 11.45
C PRO A 18 15.81 -34.58 12.05
N PHE A 19 15.72 -34.52 13.37
CA PHE A 19 14.78 -33.61 14.07
C PHE A 19 15.27 -32.15 14.02
N LEU A 20 16.55 -31.94 14.10
CA LEU A 20 17.17 -30.62 13.96
C LEU A 20 17.07 -30.08 12.52
N ASP A 21 17.25 -30.93 11.53
CA ASP A 21 17.06 -30.57 10.12
C ASP A 21 15.60 -30.21 9.83
N LEU A 22 14.65 -30.88 10.45
CA LEU A 22 13.23 -30.55 10.34
C LEU A 22 12.93 -29.18 10.96
N ILE A 23 13.42 -28.92 12.17
CA ILE A 23 13.26 -27.62 12.85
C ILE A 23 13.95 -26.50 12.06
N MET A 24 15.13 -26.74 11.50
CA MET A 24 15.83 -25.76 10.69
C MET A 24 15.05 -25.43 9.40
N LYS A 25 14.49 -26.44 8.71
CA LYS A 25 13.64 -26.25 7.54
C LYS A 25 12.35 -25.48 7.87
N GLU A 26 11.70 -25.82 8.99
CA GLU A 26 10.51 -25.08 9.47
C GLU A 26 10.86 -23.66 9.84
N TYR A 27 12.00 -23.41 10.45
CA TYR A 27 12.49 -22.09 10.80
C TYR A 27 12.90 -21.27 9.56
N GLU A 28 13.56 -21.89 8.59
CA GLU A 28 13.86 -21.27 7.30
C GLU A 28 12.58 -20.89 6.56
N LYS A 29 11.59 -21.79 6.51
CA LYS A 29 10.26 -21.55 5.95
C LYS A 29 9.51 -20.42 6.68
N PHE A 30 9.64 -20.39 8.00
CA PHE A 30 9.13 -19.28 8.83
C PHE A 30 9.86 -17.96 8.52
N LEU A 31 11.19 -17.98 8.40
CA LEU A 31 11.97 -16.79 8.01
C LEU A 31 11.66 -16.34 6.59
N GLU A 32 11.44 -17.26 5.66
CA GLU A 32 11.01 -16.94 4.30
C GLU A 32 9.61 -16.34 4.28
N SER A 33 8.68 -16.85 5.08
CA SER A 33 7.34 -16.26 5.25
C SER A 33 7.38 -14.88 5.89
N LYS A 34 8.39 -14.61 6.72
CA LYS A 34 8.68 -13.32 7.37
C LYS A 34 9.61 -12.41 6.55
N ARG A 35 10.30 -12.96 5.54
CA ARG A 35 10.90 -12.15 4.50
C ARG A 35 9.74 -11.54 3.74
N HIS A 36 9.35 -10.33 4.13
CA HIS A 36 8.51 -9.49 3.31
C HIS A 36 9.29 -9.27 2.01
N SER A 37 9.01 -10.13 1.06
CA SER A 37 9.55 -9.97 -0.27
C SER A 37 9.12 -8.58 -0.71
N ILE A 38 10.09 -7.71 -0.93
CA ILE A 38 9.89 -6.51 -1.72
C ILE A 38 9.63 -7.06 -3.13
N GLY A 39 8.53 -7.83 -3.26
CA GLY A 39 8.17 -8.52 -4.48
C GLY A 39 7.70 -7.51 -5.50
N GLU A 40 8.08 -7.74 -6.72
CA GLU A 40 7.43 -7.15 -7.87
C GLU A 40 6.16 -7.97 -8.11
N PHE A 41 5.02 -7.46 -7.67
CA PHE A 41 3.70 -8.09 -7.85
C PHE A 41 3.05 -7.69 -9.16
N GLY A 42 3.66 -6.75 -9.88
CA GLY A 42 3.12 -6.14 -11.08
C GLY A 42 3.72 -6.69 -12.37
N PHE A 43 3.81 -5.83 -13.35
CA PHE A 43 4.22 -6.12 -14.71
C PHE A 43 4.84 -4.88 -15.35
N ASP A 44 5.41 -5.00 -16.54
CA ASP A 44 5.96 -3.84 -17.25
C ASP A 44 4.85 -2.97 -17.84
N ALA A 45 4.95 -1.65 -17.63
CA ALA A 45 3.98 -0.69 -18.13
C ALA A 45 3.97 -0.69 -19.67
N LYS A 46 2.78 -0.78 -20.25
CA LYS A 46 2.55 -0.72 -21.69
C LYS A 46 2.09 0.65 -22.16
N PHE A 47 1.38 1.36 -21.29
CA PHE A 47 0.82 2.67 -21.57
C PHE A 47 1.46 3.75 -20.71
N ILE A 48 2.04 4.75 -21.36
CA ILE A 48 2.54 5.98 -20.75
C ILE A 48 1.97 7.15 -21.55
N PRO A 49 1.23 8.08 -20.92
CA PRO A 49 0.69 9.24 -21.64
C PRO A 49 1.81 10.12 -22.21
N GLU A 50 1.68 10.57 -23.45
CA GLU A 50 2.66 11.47 -24.06
C GLU A 50 2.79 12.79 -23.31
N CYS A 51 1.68 13.29 -22.75
CA CYS A 51 1.64 14.53 -21.95
C CYS A 51 2.24 14.40 -20.55
N ALA A 52 2.69 13.21 -20.13
CA ALA A 52 3.29 13.01 -18.84
C ALA A 52 4.71 13.58 -18.79
N PHE A 53 5.04 14.28 -17.72
CA PHE A 53 6.42 14.67 -17.41
C PHE A 53 7.29 13.45 -17.09
N ASP A 54 8.59 13.57 -17.24
CA ASP A 54 9.50 12.43 -17.07
C ASP A 54 9.43 11.79 -15.67
N PHE A 55 9.26 12.60 -14.62
CA PHE A 55 9.06 12.06 -13.28
C PHE A 55 7.75 11.27 -13.15
N GLN A 56 6.66 11.73 -13.82
CA GLN A 56 5.38 11.00 -13.83
C GLN A 56 5.51 9.68 -14.58
N LYS A 57 6.19 9.66 -15.73
CA LYS A 57 6.50 8.44 -16.49
C LYS A 57 7.21 7.43 -15.59
N HIS A 58 8.29 7.87 -14.92
CA HIS A 58 9.05 7.03 -14.00
C HIS A 58 8.18 6.47 -12.84
N ILE A 59 7.31 7.30 -12.24
CA ILE A 59 6.39 6.87 -11.19
C ILE A 59 5.41 5.81 -11.73
N ILE A 60 4.84 6.02 -12.91
CA ILE A 60 3.89 5.10 -13.53
C ILE A 60 4.56 3.74 -13.77
N GLU A 61 5.72 3.72 -14.44
CA GLU A 61 6.48 2.49 -14.72
C GLU A 61 6.79 1.72 -13.43
N LYS A 62 7.33 2.43 -12.44
CA LYS A 62 7.70 1.83 -11.17
C LYS A 62 6.50 1.32 -10.39
N ALA A 63 5.40 2.09 -10.38
CA ALA A 63 4.18 1.69 -9.69
C ALA A 63 3.57 0.44 -10.32
N VAL A 64 3.44 0.39 -11.64
CA VAL A 64 2.91 -0.75 -12.37
C VAL A 64 3.76 -2.01 -12.15
N ARG A 65 5.09 -1.89 -12.20
CA ARG A 65 6.02 -2.99 -11.92
C ARG A 65 5.93 -3.49 -10.48
N LYS A 66 5.75 -2.59 -9.51
CA LYS A 66 5.55 -2.98 -8.10
C LYS A 66 4.20 -3.64 -7.86
N GLY A 67 3.15 -3.22 -8.54
CA GLY A 67 1.78 -3.75 -8.39
C GLY A 67 1.11 -3.45 -7.04
N ARG A 68 1.91 -3.12 -6.02
CA ARG A 68 1.45 -2.72 -4.67
C ARG A 68 2.37 -1.62 -4.18
N VAL A 69 1.91 -0.37 -4.18
CA VAL A 69 2.78 0.76 -3.82
C VAL A 69 1.99 1.99 -3.37
N GLY A 70 2.58 2.78 -2.48
CA GLY A 70 2.14 4.14 -2.18
C GLY A 70 2.81 5.14 -3.12
N VAL A 71 2.01 5.92 -3.84
CA VAL A 71 2.45 7.04 -4.66
C VAL A 71 2.25 8.32 -3.84
N PHE A 72 3.31 8.79 -3.23
CA PHE A 72 3.30 9.95 -2.37
C PHE A 72 3.87 11.15 -3.15
N ALA A 73 2.99 11.94 -3.71
CA ALA A 73 3.32 13.11 -4.52
C ALA A 73 2.57 14.33 -4.01
N ASP A 74 3.21 15.48 -3.99
CA ASP A 74 2.62 16.72 -3.50
C ASP A 74 1.43 17.19 -4.35
N THR A 75 0.70 18.18 -3.85
CA THR A 75 -0.42 18.78 -4.56
C THR A 75 0.07 19.42 -5.86
N GLY A 76 -0.68 19.24 -6.94
CA GLY A 76 -0.32 19.79 -8.26
C GLY A 76 0.62 18.93 -9.09
N LEU A 77 1.22 17.86 -8.56
CA LEU A 77 2.13 16.98 -9.31
C LEU A 77 1.42 15.97 -10.24
N GLY A 78 0.13 16.13 -10.47
CA GLY A 78 -0.63 15.31 -11.43
C GLY A 78 -0.94 13.89 -10.96
N LYS A 79 -1.24 13.71 -9.67
CA LYS A 79 -1.63 12.41 -9.11
C LYS A 79 -2.75 11.72 -9.89
N THR A 80 -3.75 12.48 -10.33
CA THR A 80 -4.88 11.95 -11.12
C THR A 80 -4.40 11.31 -12.43
N LEU A 81 -3.50 11.99 -13.16
CA LEU A 81 -2.89 11.45 -14.38
C LEU A 81 -2.15 10.12 -14.11
N ILE A 82 -1.36 10.09 -13.04
CA ILE A 82 -0.60 8.90 -12.63
C ILE A 82 -1.56 7.75 -12.30
N GLN A 83 -2.60 8.00 -11.51
CA GLN A 83 -3.60 7.00 -11.10
C GLN A 83 -4.37 6.44 -12.28
N LEU A 84 -4.84 7.30 -13.19
CA LEU A 84 -5.53 6.89 -14.42
C LEU A 84 -4.63 6.05 -15.32
N SER A 85 -3.36 6.42 -15.44
CA SER A 85 -2.38 5.68 -16.24
C SER A 85 -2.09 4.29 -15.64
N ILE A 86 -1.98 4.20 -14.32
CA ILE A 86 -1.86 2.92 -13.61
C ILE A 86 -3.10 2.05 -13.86
N ALA A 87 -4.30 2.61 -13.70
CA ALA A 87 -5.56 1.90 -13.94
C ALA A 87 -5.64 1.36 -15.37
N ARG A 88 -5.30 2.18 -16.37
CA ARG A 88 -5.27 1.76 -17.78
C ARG A 88 -4.28 0.62 -18.02
N ASN A 89 -3.07 0.70 -17.49
CA ASN A 89 -2.09 -0.39 -17.60
C ASN A 89 -2.60 -1.72 -17.02
N ILE A 90 -3.28 -1.67 -15.86
CA ILE A 90 -3.86 -2.87 -15.25
C ILE A 90 -4.94 -3.47 -16.16
N ILE A 91 -5.80 -2.63 -16.75
CA ILE A 91 -6.85 -3.09 -17.65
C ILE A 91 -6.27 -3.69 -18.92
N GLU A 92 -5.27 -3.06 -19.52
CA GLU A 92 -4.60 -3.57 -20.74
C GLU A 92 -3.88 -4.91 -20.48
N HIS A 93 -3.36 -5.09 -19.26
CA HIS A 93 -2.70 -6.35 -18.90
C HIS A 93 -3.67 -7.48 -18.56
N THR A 94 -4.75 -7.17 -17.82
CA THR A 94 -5.63 -8.19 -17.21
C THR A 94 -6.98 -8.34 -17.90
N ASN A 95 -7.40 -7.35 -18.68
CA ASN A 95 -8.75 -7.19 -19.24
C ASN A 95 -9.86 -7.16 -18.16
N LYS A 96 -9.53 -6.85 -16.91
CA LYS A 96 -10.45 -6.80 -15.76
C LYS A 96 -10.62 -5.38 -15.24
N ARG A 97 -11.55 -5.20 -14.29
CA ARG A 97 -11.93 -3.89 -13.75
C ARG A 97 -10.97 -3.40 -12.68
N VAL A 98 -10.87 -2.07 -12.59
CA VAL A 98 -10.13 -1.34 -11.56
C VAL A 98 -11.08 -0.40 -10.84
N LEU A 99 -11.03 -0.39 -9.50
CA LEU A 99 -11.78 0.53 -8.66
C LEU A 99 -10.89 1.70 -8.22
N ILE A 100 -11.34 2.92 -8.42
CA ILE A 100 -10.73 4.12 -7.84
C ILE A 100 -11.64 4.61 -6.72
N ILE A 101 -11.12 4.68 -5.51
CA ILE A 101 -11.84 5.16 -4.33
C ILE A 101 -11.33 6.57 -4.03
N THR A 102 -12.22 7.55 -4.04
CA THR A 102 -11.87 8.97 -3.93
C THR A 102 -12.83 9.72 -3.00
N PRO A 103 -12.46 10.87 -2.45
CA PRO A 103 -13.39 11.76 -1.78
C PRO A 103 -14.56 12.17 -2.68
N LEU A 104 -15.72 12.46 -2.07
CA LEU A 104 -17.00 12.64 -2.76
C LEU A 104 -16.98 13.64 -3.93
N ALA A 105 -16.25 14.74 -3.80
CA ALA A 105 -16.26 15.82 -4.77
C ALA A 105 -15.38 15.58 -6.02
N VAL A 106 -14.51 14.57 -6.02
CA VAL A 106 -13.41 14.45 -6.99
C VAL A 106 -13.72 13.52 -8.16
N GLY A 107 -14.70 12.62 -8.01
CA GLY A 107 -14.98 11.58 -9.01
C GLY A 107 -15.19 12.08 -10.47
N PHE A 108 -15.91 13.19 -10.65
CA PHE A 108 -16.13 13.76 -11.98
C PHE A 108 -14.88 14.39 -12.59
N GLN A 109 -13.95 14.87 -11.76
CA GLN A 109 -12.68 15.38 -12.23
C GLN A 109 -11.83 14.29 -12.89
N PHE A 110 -11.86 13.05 -12.34
CA PHE A 110 -11.21 11.90 -12.96
C PHE A 110 -11.73 11.62 -14.37
N ILE A 111 -13.07 11.66 -14.56
CA ILE A 111 -13.67 11.44 -15.88
C ILE A 111 -13.22 12.53 -16.85
N LYS A 112 -13.26 13.79 -16.43
CA LYS A 112 -12.83 14.91 -17.25
C LYS A 112 -11.38 14.77 -17.66
N GLU A 113 -10.48 14.51 -16.70
CA GLU A 113 -9.04 14.39 -16.96
C GLU A 113 -8.73 13.17 -17.84
N ALA A 114 -9.43 12.05 -17.65
CA ALA A 114 -9.29 10.87 -18.49
C ALA A 114 -9.58 11.15 -19.97
N LYS A 115 -10.61 11.96 -20.25
CA LYS A 115 -10.99 12.39 -21.60
C LYS A 115 -10.06 13.45 -22.16
N ASP A 116 -9.80 14.51 -21.39
CA ASP A 116 -8.97 15.65 -21.82
C ASP A 116 -7.52 15.21 -22.14
N ARG A 117 -7.04 14.16 -21.48
CA ARG A 117 -5.70 13.59 -21.69
C ARG A 117 -5.66 12.35 -22.57
N TYR A 118 -6.79 11.98 -23.19
CA TYR A 118 -6.91 10.81 -24.07
C TYR A 118 -6.43 9.50 -23.41
N ILE A 119 -6.68 9.36 -22.10
CA ILE A 119 -6.27 8.17 -21.37
C ILE A 119 -7.26 7.04 -21.60
N THR A 120 -8.55 7.29 -21.38
CA THR A 120 -9.62 6.31 -21.58
C THR A 120 -11.00 6.94 -21.56
N ASP A 121 -11.94 6.34 -22.33
CA ASP A 121 -13.39 6.61 -22.25
C ASP A 121 -14.15 5.51 -21.50
N ASP A 122 -13.45 4.45 -21.08
CA ASP A 122 -14.01 3.31 -20.37
C ASP A 122 -13.97 3.54 -18.83
N ILE A 123 -14.58 4.66 -18.42
CA ILE A 123 -14.57 5.16 -17.04
C ILE A 123 -15.95 5.68 -16.65
N GLU A 124 -16.38 5.40 -15.42
CA GLU A 124 -17.65 5.89 -14.86
C GLU A 124 -17.58 6.13 -13.35
N VAL A 125 -18.48 6.97 -12.83
CA VAL A 125 -18.74 7.07 -11.39
C VAL A 125 -19.95 6.22 -11.04
N SER A 126 -19.79 5.29 -10.12
CA SER A 126 -20.89 4.48 -9.59
C SER A 126 -21.19 4.86 -8.14
N LYS A 127 -22.51 4.97 -7.83
CA LYS A 127 -22.99 5.35 -6.50
C LYS A 127 -23.67 4.21 -5.73
N ASP A 128 -24.03 3.15 -6.42
CA ASP A 128 -24.87 2.06 -5.93
C ASP A 128 -24.28 0.65 -6.20
N GLY A 129 -22.99 0.60 -6.61
CA GLY A 129 -22.30 -0.65 -6.92
C GLY A 129 -22.54 -1.18 -8.32
N ARG A 130 -23.48 -0.62 -9.10
CA ARG A 130 -23.69 -1.00 -10.49
C ARG A 130 -22.62 -0.39 -11.36
N HIS A 131 -22.04 -1.16 -12.27
CA HIS A 131 -20.98 -0.70 -13.14
C HIS A 131 -20.94 -1.48 -14.44
N THR A 132 -20.63 -0.78 -15.53
CA THR A 132 -20.51 -1.31 -16.88
C THR A 132 -19.10 -1.11 -17.44
N LYS A 133 -18.44 -0.07 -17.00
CA LYS A 133 -17.10 0.33 -17.43
C LYS A 133 -16.00 -0.41 -16.69
N LYS A 134 -14.78 -0.36 -17.22
CA LYS A 134 -13.63 -1.03 -16.61
C LYS A 134 -12.94 -0.20 -15.53
N ILE A 135 -12.94 1.14 -15.63
CA ILE A 135 -12.56 2.00 -14.52
C ILE A 135 -13.83 2.46 -13.83
N VAL A 136 -13.98 2.06 -12.60
CA VAL A 136 -15.12 2.41 -11.76
C VAL A 136 -14.63 3.32 -10.64
N ILE A 137 -15.30 4.45 -10.47
CA ILE A 137 -14.99 5.41 -9.41
C ILE A 137 -16.09 5.37 -8.37
N CYS A 138 -15.73 5.25 -7.11
CA CYS A 138 -16.66 5.41 -6.00
C CYS A 138 -16.07 6.29 -4.91
N ASN A 139 -16.91 6.78 -4.00
CA ASN A 139 -16.42 7.43 -2.79
C ASN A 139 -16.33 6.46 -1.62
N TYR A 140 -15.56 6.83 -0.60
CA TYR A 140 -15.25 5.98 0.54
C TYR A 140 -16.51 5.51 1.28
N GLU A 141 -17.51 6.38 1.45
CA GLU A 141 -18.76 6.08 2.17
C GLU A 141 -19.65 5.07 1.45
N ARG A 142 -19.44 4.91 0.14
CA ARG A 142 -20.23 4.00 -0.71
C ARG A 142 -19.55 2.68 -1.01
N LEU A 143 -18.37 2.44 -0.47
CA LEU A 143 -17.59 1.22 -0.73
C LEU A 143 -18.36 -0.06 -0.37
N HIS A 144 -19.28 0.02 0.59
CA HIS A 144 -20.10 -1.12 1.04
C HIS A 144 -21.08 -1.65 -0.03
N TYR A 145 -21.33 -0.89 -1.12
CA TYR A 145 -22.14 -1.37 -2.25
C TYR A 145 -21.36 -2.23 -3.25
N PHE A 146 -20.04 -2.32 -3.13
CA PHE A 146 -19.16 -2.96 -4.11
C PHE A 146 -18.65 -4.31 -3.59
N ASP A 147 -18.53 -5.30 -4.49
CA ASP A 147 -17.84 -6.54 -4.21
C ASP A 147 -16.38 -6.45 -4.66
N SER A 148 -15.44 -6.77 -3.77
CA SER A 148 -14.02 -6.81 -4.08
C SER A 148 -13.64 -7.81 -5.16
N ASN A 149 -14.46 -8.86 -5.38
CA ASN A 149 -14.23 -9.88 -6.40
C ASN A 149 -14.42 -9.36 -7.83
N ASP A 150 -15.14 -8.24 -8.01
CA ASP A 150 -15.36 -7.62 -9.32
C ASP A 150 -14.12 -6.89 -9.85
N PHE A 151 -13.12 -6.69 -8.98
CA PHE A 151 -11.96 -5.85 -9.27
C PHE A 151 -10.64 -6.60 -9.11
N VAL A 152 -9.71 -6.34 -10.02
CA VAL A 152 -8.33 -6.86 -9.94
C VAL A 152 -7.36 -5.79 -9.44
N GLY A 153 -7.72 -4.54 -9.55
CA GLY A 153 -6.95 -3.40 -9.08
C GLY A 153 -7.78 -2.42 -8.26
N VAL A 154 -7.16 -1.81 -7.26
CA VAL A 154 -7.75 -0.75 -6.45
C VAL A 154 -6.75 0.38 -6.26
N ILE A 155 -7.23 1.61 -6.42
CA ILE A 155 -6.46 2.83 -6.21
C ILE A 155 -7.22 3.69 -5.21
N LEU A 156 -6.56 4.05 -4.11
CA LEU A 156 -7.10 4.96 -3.11
C LEU A 156 -6.53 6.36 -3.34
N ASP A 157 -7.39 7.26 -3.79
CA ASP A 157 -7.06 8.68 -3.87
C ASP A 157 -7.26 9.33 -2.51
N GLU A 158 -6.33 10.17 -2.10
CA GLU A 158 -6.24 10.77 -0.77
C GLU A 158 -6.31 9.74 0.37
N SER A 159 -5.42 8.75 0.29
CA SER A 159 -5.36 7.63 1.24
C SER A 159 -5.09 8.05 2.70
N SER A 160 -4.67 9.29 2.96
CA SER A 160 -4.57 9.86 4.30
C SER A 160 -5.91 9.88 5.05
N ILE A 161 -7.02 9.87 4.33
CA ILE A 161 -8.38 9.78 4.91
C ILE A 161 -8.58 8.51 5.78
N LEU A 162 -7.86 7.41 5.49
CA LEU A 162 -7.89 6.19 6.28
C LEU A 162 -7.51 6.39 7.75
N LYS A 163 -6.83 7.50 8.07
CA LYS A 163 -6.43 7.85 9.43
C LYS A 163 -7.54 8.54 10.21
N ASN A 164 -8.49 9.17 9.50
CA ASN A 164 -9.57 9.95 10.08
C ASN A 164 -10.85 9.13 10.28
N PHE A 165 -10.93 7.92 9.72
CA PHE A 165 -12.08 7.05 9.91
C PHE A 165 -12.02 6.33 11.25
N ASP A 166 -13.19 6.10 11.84
CA ASP A 166 -13.37 5.20 12.98
C ASP A 166 -12.76 3.83 12.66
N GLY A 167 -12.26 3.15 13.69
CA GLY A 167 -11.58 1.88 13.52
C GLY A 167 -12.37 0.84 12.72
N ALA A 168 -13.70 0.85 12.82
CA ALA A 168 -14.57 -0.06 12.08
C ALA A 168 -14.54 0.20 10.56
N ILE A 169 -14.68 1.45 10.13
CA ILE A 169 -14.67 1.83 8.70
C ILE A 169 -13.30 1.59 8.10
N LYS A 170 -12.25 1.99 8.80
CA LYS A 170 -10.87 1.72 8.38
C LYS A 170 -10.63 0.22 8.19
N ASN A 171 -11.07 -0.61 9.13
CA ASN A 171 -10.91 -2.06 9.05
C ASN A 171 -11.68 -2.63 7.86
N GLN A 172 -12.89 -2.15 7.59
CA GLN A 172 -13.69 -2.54 6.44
C GLN A 172 -12.98 -2.21 5.12
N ILE A 173 -12.48 -0.97 4.96
CA ILE A 173 -11.75 -0.54 3.76
C ILE A 173 -10.49 -1.40 3.59
N THR A 174 -9.71 -1.58 4.65
CA THR A 174 -8.49 -2.38 4.62
C THR A 174 -8.78 -3.84 4.26
N ALA A 175 -9.83 -4.44 4.82
CA ALA A 175 -10.26 -5.80 4.50
C ALA A 175 -10.73 -5.95 3.04
N PHE A 176 -11.41 -4.94 2.51
CA PHE A 176 -11.82 -4.89 1.10
C PHE A 176 -10.60 -4.86 0.17
N ILE A 177 -9.67 -3.95 0.43
CA ILE A 177 -8.47 -3.76 -0.39
C ILE A 177 -7.56 -4.99 -0.38
N LYS A 178 -7.42 -5.65 0.78
CA LYS A 178 -6.57 -6.83 0.95
C LYS A 178 -6.96 -8.02 0.06
N LYS A 179 -8.18 -8.08 -0.43
CA LYS A 179 -8.65 -9.12 -1.35
C LYS A 179 -8.23 -8.87 -2.81
N ILE A 180 -7.87 -7.63 -3.14
CA ILE A 180 -7.57 -7.20 -4.51
C ILE A 180 -6.06 -7.34 -4.77
N PRO A 181 -5.61 -7.95 -5.89
CA PRO A 181 -4.19 -8.16 -6.17
C PRO A 181 -3.36 -6.88 -6.31
N TYR A 182 -3.79 -5.95 -7.18
CA TYR A 182 -3.07 -4.70 -7.45
C TYR A 182 -3.61 -3.57 -6.57
N ARG A 183 -2.73 -2.96 -5.77
CA ARG A 183 -3.13 -2.00 -4.73
C ARG A 183 -2.27 -0.76 -4.78
N PHE A 184 -2.89 0.39 -4.90
CA PHE A 184 -2.19 1.67 -4.97
C PHE A 184 -2.81 2.66 -3.99
N LEU A 185 -1.95 3.32 -3.23
CA LEU A 185 -2.35 4.40 -2.35
C LEU A 185 -1.77 5.70 -2.90
N SER A 186 -2.55 6.76 -2.91
CA SER A 186 -2.11 8.07 -3.39
C SER A 186 -2.48 9.16 -2.38
N THR A 187 -1.52 9.97 -2.00
CA THR A 187 -1.74 11.14 -1.13
C THR A 187 -0.57 12.11 -1.21
N ALA A 188 -0.83 13.38 -0.90
CA ALA A 188 0.22 14.36 -0.65
C ALA A 188 0.75 14.28 0.78
N THR A 189 -0.03 13.75 1.72
CA THR A 189 0.28 13.74 3.15
C THR A 189 0.29 12.32 3.72
N PRO A 190 1.32 11.50 3.40
CA PRO A 190 1.37 10.10 3.82
C PRO A 190 1.49 9.92 5.33
N SER A 191 2.11 10.88 6.02
CA SER A 191 2.32 10.85 7.47
C SER A 191 2.31 12.29 8.03
N PRO A 192 1.13 12.95 8.09
CA PRO A 192 1.05 14.37 8.45
C PRO A 192 1.49 14.65 9.89
N ASN A 193 1.34 13.72 10.81
CA ASN A 193 1.69 13.91 12.22
C ASN A 193 2.93 13.11 12.63
N ASP A 194 3.00 11.82 12.28
CA ASP A 194 4.11 10.94 12.66
C ASP A 194 4.28 9.82 11.63
N PHE A 195 5.52 9.39 11.41
CA PHE A 195 5.85 8.27 10.52
C PHE A 195 5.19 6.94 10.91
N ILE A 196 4.75 6.80 12.17
CA ILE A 196 3.99 5.65 12.65
C ILE A 196 2.69 5.43 11.84
N GLU A 197 2.13 6.50 11.27
CA GLU A 197 0.93 6.46 10.44
C GLU A 197 1.12 5.68 9.13
N LEU A 198 2.36 5.51 8.66
CA LEU A 198 2.68 4.67 7.51
C LEU A 198 2.34 3.19 7.73
N GLY A 199 2.18 2.77 8.98
CA GLY A 199 1.78 1.41 9.31
C GLY A 199 0.43 1.02 8.71
N THR A 200 -0.52 1.94 8.68
CA THR A 200 -1.83 1.69 8.05
C THR A 200 -1.73 1.53 6.55
N SER A 201 -0.88 2.33 5.91
CA SER A 201 -0.59 2.23 4.47
C SER A 201 0.12 0.91 4.13
N SER A 202 1.12 0.52 4.93
CA SER A 202 1.83 -0.76 4.80
C SER A 202 0.87 -1.95 4.93
N GLU A 203 -0.04 -1.89 5.88
CA GLU A 203 -1.04 -2.92 6.11
C GLU A 203 -2.04 -3.02 4.96
N ALA A 204 -2.54 -1.91 4.45
CA ALA A 204 -3.47 -1.86 3.32
C ALA A 204 -2.82 -2.42 2.04
N LEU A 205 -1.57 -2.09 1.78
CA LEU A 205 -0.78 -2.63 0.67
C LEU A 205 -0.46 -4.12 0.84
N GLY A 206 -0.55 -4.65 2.06
CA GLY A 206 -0.29 -6.06 2.37
C GLY A 206 1.18 -6.40 2.51
N TYR A 207 2.01 -5.42 2.86
CA TYR A 207 3.43 -5.67 3.14
C TYR A 207 3.66 -6.10 4.58
N MET A 208 3.13 -5.35 5.55
CA MET A 208 3.39 -5.59 6.96
C MET A 208 2.24 -5.05 7.82
N GLY A 209 1.85 -5.80 8.85
CA GLY A 209 0.90 -5.32 9.84
C GLY A 209 1.45 -4.13 10.63
N HIS A 210 0.56 -3.29 11.14
CA HIS A 210 0.94 -2.09 11.90
C HIS A 210 1.87 -2.41 13.08
N VAL A 211 1.52 -3.44 13.87
CA VAL A 211 2.31 -3.86 15.05
C VAL A 211 3.70 -4.37 14.64
N ASP A 212 3.77 -5.20 13.59
CA ASP A 212 5.04 -5.72 13.08
C ASP A 212 5.95 -4.58 12.58
N MET A 213 5.36 -3.57 11.93
CA MET A 213 6.07 -2.40 11.47
C MET A 213 6.65 -1.59 12.64
N LEU A 214 5.85 -1.38 13.69
CA LEU A 214 6.33 -0.70 14.90
C LEU A 214 7.52 -1.43 15.51
N GLY A 215 7.42 -2.74 15.72
CA GLY A 215 8.48 -3.53 16.30
C GLY A 215 9.77 -3.54 15.46
N LYS A 216 9.64 -3.53 14.12
CA LYS A 216 10.77 -3.62 13.20
C LYS A 216 11.49 -2.30 12.97
N PHE A 217 10.74 -1.21 12.78
CA PHE A 217 11.27 0.06 12.29
C PHE A 217 11.30 1.17 13.33
N PHE A 218 10.60 1.00 14.44
CA PHE A 218 10.53 2.01 15.49
C PHE A 218 11.19 1.53 16.78
N LYS A 219 11.73 2.47 17.54
CA LYS A 219 12.15 2.26 18.94
C LYS A 219 11.14 2.96 19.83
N GLN A 220 10.64 2.23 20.82
CA GLN A 220 9.79 2.78 21.87
C GLN A 220 10.64 3.49 22.91
N ASN A 221 10.25 4.68 23.30
CA ASN A 221 10.83 5.39 24.43
C ASN A 221 9.72 5.74 25.42
N ASN A 222 9.65 4.99 26.50
CA ASN A 222 8.60 5.14 27.52
C ASN A 222 8.80 6.38 28.40
N ASN A 223 9.96 7.06 28.29
CA ASN A 223 10.30 8.24 29.08
C ASN A 223 10.43 9.50 28.22
N ALA A 224 9.70 9.56 27.11
CA ALA A 224 9.72 10.76 26.26
C ALA A 224 9.12 11.96 27.01
N VAL A 225 9.84 13.07 27.01
CA VAL A 225 9.39 14.35 27.58
C VAL A 225 9.25 15.39 26.46
N ASP A 226 8.29 16.29 26.60
CA ASP A 226 8.14 17.43 25.67
C ASP A 226 9.20 18.52 25.96
N SER A 227 9.18 19.59 25.16
CA SER A 227 10.09 20.75 25.33
C SER A 227 9.93 21.47 26.69
N THR A 228 8.89 21.15 27.45
CA THR A 228 8.62 21.70 28.79
C THR A 228 8.89 20.68 29.90
N ASN A 229 9.62 19.58 29.62
CA ASN A 229 9.95 18.49 30.54
C ASN A 229 8.71 17.75 31.10
N ARG A 230 7.54 17.82 30.44
CA ARG A 230 6.40 17.00 30.80
C ARG A 230 6.52 15.63 30.14
N ASN A 231 6.25 14.57 30.90
CA ASN A 231 6.20 13.22 30.34
C ASN A 231 5.01 13.13 29.39
N ILE A 232 5.29 12.94 28.08
CA ILE A 232 4.30 12.82 27.02
C ILE A 232 3.97 11.34 26.70
N GLY A 233 4.45 10.42 27.53
CA GLY A 233 4.20 8.99 27.36
C GLY A 233 5.11 8.32 26.34
N GLU A 234 4.59 7.29 25.69
CA GLU A 234 5.34 6.52 24.70
C GLU A 234 5.55 7.31 23.41
N LYS A 235 6.81 7.41 22.98
CA LYS A 235 7.17 7.99 21.68
C LYS A 235 7.96 6.98 20.86
N PHE A 236 7.56 6.82 19.61
CA PHE A 236 8.23 5.93 18.68
C PHE A 236 9.17 6.73 17.79
N TYR A 237 10.40 6.27 17.66
CA TYR A 237 11.41 6.86 16.79
C TYR A 237 11.72 5.92 15.64
N LEU A 238 11.69 6.47 14.43
CA LEU A 238 12.06 5.71 13.23
C LEU A 238 13.52 5.26 13.35
N LYS A 239 13.77 3.96 13.23
CA LYS A 239 15.12 3.45 13.06
C LYS A 239 15.65 3.95 11.71
N PRO A 240 16.93 4.29 11.57
CA PRO A 240 17.49 4.69 10.30
C PRO A 240 17.37 3.53 9.29
N PHE A 241 16.33 3.54 8.50
CA PHE A 241 16.07 2.62 7.42
C PHE A 241 15.46 3.38 6.24
N ILE A 242 15.91 3.05 5.05
CA ILE A 242 15.61 3.79 3.82
C ILE A 242 14.14 3.58 3.46
N ILE A 243 13.30 4.55 3.81
CA ILE A 243 12.02 4.75 3.12
C ILE A 243 12.36 5.69 1.96
N THR A 244 12.33 5.17 0.75
CA THR A 244 12.55 6.01 -0.43
C THR A 244 11.34 6.90 -0.62
N TYR A 245 11.37 8.09 -0.04
CA TYR A 245 10.43 9.16 -0.35
C TYR A 245 10.92 9.83 -1.63
N TYR A 246 10.06 9.90 -2.62
CA TYR A 246 10.25 10.84 -3.71
C TYR A 246 9.62 12.18 -3.30
N TYR A 247 10.42 13.04 -2.70
CA TYR A 247 10.15 14.47 -2.70
C TYR A 247 10.75 15.03 -3.99
N PHE A 248 9.91 15.56 -4.83
CA PHE A 248 10.31 16.45 -5.92
C PHE A 248 9.78 17.83 -5.64
#